data_8e57d2e1950c0b4214fefbc37fa8b360
#
_entry.id   8e57d2e1950c0b4214fefbc37fa8b360
#
_cell.length_a   1.000
_cell.length_b   1.000
_cell.length_c   1.000
_cell.angle_alpha   90.00
_cell.angle_beta   90.00
_cell.angle_gamma   90.00
#
_symmetry.space_group_name_H-M   'P 1'
#
loop_
_entity.id
_entity.type
_entity.pdbx_description
1 polymer ?
#
loop_
_entity_poly.entity_id
_entity_poly.type
_entity_poly.pdbx_seq_one_letter_code
_entity_poly.pdbx_strand_id
1 'polypeptide(L)'
;MDVTQSPLEQFLSRYIHLGENTLPITWSQLIFGLAVPLVAIYLGIRLVMFFAKRLVGKSQLKDQTKKSVLRWVRIGYRIGYLAAFIALVARLLGDQFVQSLSSVFVFLSEPFFVSGSTQISVVTLLLLIPIFYVASWAGSATRRVLERGVLERLNLDASRRFSVVSLLRYGVSAVVVVIGLSVVGINLSSLAVIFGVLGIGLGFGLQGLVANFFAGMTIIISRPIKEGDRIHVEELEGDVQHIRMLYSVVRTITDETIIIPNKQIVENNVHNQSYDDPGITLITPVQVAYESDLDHVSRSLMTVGEKLTYRRDGREPRVIFRSFDDSGITVALAVPIRDARDRYVARSEMVLEIWREFRRAGITIPFPQRDLHLKDVATGFGTADLTRTPVPAPETGRVEETGQDSPAGD
;
A
#
# COMPACT_ATOMS: atom_id res chain seq x y z
N MET A 1 31.09 -62.75 66.38
CA MET A 1 32.04 -61.66 66.02
C MET A 1 31.22 -60.44 65.65
N ASP A 2 30.90 -59.64 66.68
CA ASP A 2 30.23 -58.39 66.52
C ASP A 2 31.19 -57.38 65.83
N VAL A 3 30.92 -57.06 64.62
CA VAL A 3 31.61 -55.98 63.94
C VAL A 3 31.11 -54.70 64.62
N THR A 4 31.95 -54.10 65.45
CA THR A 4 31.70 -52.81 66.09
C THR A 4 31.55 -51.78 65.02
N GLN A 5 30.29 -51.41 64.76
CA GLN A 5 29.97 -50.29 63.83
C GLN A 5 30.67 -49.02 64.31
N SER A 6 31.33 -48.32 63.44
CA SER A 6 31.99 -47.06 63.79
C SER A 6 30.99 -46.05 64.33
N PRO A 7 31.38 -45.13 65.26
CA PRO A 7 30.48 -44.07 65.73
C PRO A 7 29.82 -43.28 64.68
N LEU A 8 30.44 -43.18 63.50
CA LEU A 8 29.99 -42.50 62.36
C LEU A 8 28.86 -43.24 61.64
N GLU A 9 28.95 -44.60 61.55
CA GLU A 9 27.88 -45.44 60.99
C GLU A 9 26.65 -45.47 61.87
N GLN A 10 26.80 -45.42 63.15
CA GLN A 10 25.69 -45.32 64.09
C GLN A 10 24.97 -44.01 64.03
N PHE A 11 25.68 -42.89 63.80
CA PHE A 11 25.09 -41.58 63.57
C PHE A 11 24.33 -41.52 62.23
N LEU A 12 24.94 -42.01 61.16
CA LEU A 12 24.37 -41.99 59.83
C LEU A 12 23.12 -42.88 59.70
N SER A 13 22.97 -43.89 60.47
CA SER A 13 21.82 -44.80 60.53
C SER A 13 20.63 -44.28 61.33
N ARG A 14 20.82 -43.21 62.15
CA ARG A 14 19.73 -42.64 62.96
C ARG A 14 18.69 -41.94 62.13
N TYR A 15 17.39 -42.11 62.45
CA TYR A 15 16.29 -41.35 61.88
C TYR A 15 16.34 -39.90 62.35
N ILE A 16 15.88 -39.02 61.52
CA ILE A 16 15.84 -37.56 61.80
C ILE A 16 14.59 -37.28 62.63
N HIS A 17 14.77 -36.69 63.83
CA HIS A 17 13.70 -36.25 64.73
C HIS A 17 13.48 -34.72 64.49
N LEU A 18 12.26 -34.33 64.17
CA LEU A 18 11.82 -32.94 64.11
C LEU A 18 10.71 -32.76 65.16
N GLY A 19 11.09 -32.31 66.33
CA GLY A 19 10.16 -32.22 67.44
C GLY A 19 9.63 -33.61 67.86
N GLU A 20 8.32 -33.77 67.97
CA GLU A 20 7.66 -35.06 68.33
C GLU A 20 7.51 -36.03 67.12
N ASN A 21 7.80 -35.63 65.93
CA ASN A 21 7.66 -36.42 64.68
C ASN A 21 9.02 -37.00 64.26
N THR A 22 9.06 -38.31 63.99
CA THR A 22 10.21 -38.96 63.33
C THR A 22 9.99 -38.99 61.85
N LEU A 23 10.90 -38.37 61.11
CA LEU A 23 10.87 -38.48 59.64
C LEU A 23 11.35 -39.87 59.19
N PRO A 24 10.73 -40.49 58.19
CA PRO A 24 11.14 -41.82 57.70
C PRO A 24 12.45 -41.77 56.89
N ILE A 25 13.38 -40.90 57.28
CA ILE A 25 14.64 -40.63 56.59
C ILE A 25 15.80 -40.68 57.53
N THR A 26 16.85 -41.43 57.20
CA THR A 26 18.09 -41.46 57.92
C THR A 26 19.05 -40.35 57.50
N TRP A 27 20.01 -40.00 58.40
CA TRP A 27 21.03 -39.01 58.06
C TRP A 27 21.87 -39.38 56.80
N SER A 28 22.11 -40.70 56.64
CA SER A 28 22.82 -41.20 55.43
C SER A 28 22.01 -40.92 54.13
N GLN A 29 20.71 -41.14 54.14
CA GLN A 29 19.82 -40.86 53.00
C GLN A 29 19.76 -39.36 52.72
N LEU A 30 19.72 -38.52 53.74
CA LEU A 30 19.72 -37.07 53.57
C LEU A 30 21.04 -36.56 53.00
N ILE A 31 22.17 -37.04 53.51
CA ILE A 31 23.50 -36.62 53.03
C ILE A 31 23.79 -37.16 51.63
N PHE A 32 23.75 -38.50 51.44
CA PHE A 32 24.14 -39.14 50.19
C PHE A 32 23.02 -39.15 49.14
N GLY A 33 21.75 -39.14 49.54
CA GLY A 33 20.61 -39.14 48.62
C GLY A 33 20.19 -37.74 48.16
N LEU A 34 20.39 -36.70 49.00
CA LEU A 34 19.97 -35.34 48.68
C LEU A 34 21.14 -34.35 48.59
N ALA A 35 21.92 -34.18 49.67
CA ALA A 35 22.92 -33.13 49.75
C ALA A 35 24.04 -33.29 48.71
N VAL A 36 24.64 -34.48 48.64
CA VAL A 36 25.76 -34.78 47.71
C VAL A 36 25.33 -34.64 46.24
N PRO A 37 24.22 -35.24 45.77
CA PRO A 37 23.76 -35.03 44.39
C PRO A 37 23.42 -33.58 44.06
N LEU A 38 22.79 -32.81 44.98
CA LEU A 38 22.49 -31.40 44.77
C LEU A 38 23.76 -30.56 44.63
N VAL A 39 24.77 -30.82 45.48
CA VAL A 39 26.07 -30.14 45.37
C VAL A 39 26.77 -30.52 44.06
N ALA A 40 26.72 -31.79 43.65
CA ALA A 40 27.30 -32.25 42.37
C ALA A 40 26.58 -31.61 41.17
N ILE A 41 25.25 -31.55 41.18
CA ILE A 41 24.46 -30.89 40.16
C ILE A 41 24.78 -29.39 40.14
N TYR A 42 24.83 -28.72 41.31
CA TYR A 42 25.20 -27.32 41.42
C TYR A 42 26.58 -27.01 40.81
N LEU A 43 27.58 -27.82 41.15
CA LEU A 43 28.94 -27.68 40.63
C LEU A 43 29.00 -27.95 39.13
N GLY A 44 28.33 -29.01 38.64
CA GLY A 44 28.23 -29.32 37.20
C GLY A 44 27.62 -28.18 36.40
N ILE A 45 26.53 -27.60 36.90
CA ILE A 45 25.86 -26.49 36.28
C ILE A 45 26.72 -25.23 36.34
N ARG A 46 27.42 -24.98 37.44
CA ARG A 46 28.36 -23.87 37.56
C ARG A 46 29.50 -24.00 36.54
N LEU A 47 29.94 -25.19 36.27
CA LEU A 47 30.94 -25.50 35.25
C LEU A 47 30.39 -25.23 33.83
N VAL A 48 29.18 -25.70 33.52
CA VAL A 48 28.49 -25.41 32.25
C VAL A 48 28.32 -23.91 32.05
N MET A 49 27.91 -23.17 33.07
CA MET A 49 27.80 -21.71 33.04
C MET A 49 29.15 -21.01 32.78
N PHE A 50 30.22 -21.54 33.34
CA PHE A 50 31.57 -21.03 33.12
C PHE A 50 31.96 -21.22 31.64
N PHE A 51 31.74 -22.42 31.08
CA PHE A 51 32.00 -22.69 29.66
C PHE A 51 31.08 -21.88 28.72
N ALA A 52 29.79 -21.78 29.05
CA ALA A 52 28.84 -20.98 28.29
C ALA A 52 29.26 -19.51 28.25
N LYS A 53 29.67 -18.92 29.39
CA LYS A 53 30.20 -17.55 29.41
C LYS A 53 31.46 -17.39 28.56
N ARG A 54 32.37 -18.40 28.61
CA ARG A 54 33.62 -18.37 27.83
C ARG A 54 33.37 -18.49 26.32
N LEU A 55 32.43 -19.38 25.92
CA LEU A 55 32.03 -19.55 24.50
C LEU A 55 31.29 -18.33 23.97
N VAL A 56 30.30 -17.81 24.71
CA VAL A 56 29.57 -16.60 24.33
C VAL A 56 30.47 -15.37 24.33
N GLY A 57 31.47 -15.31 25.24
CA GLY A 57 32.47 -14.24 25.26
C GLY A 57 33.35 -14.19 23.99
N LYS A 58 33.74 -15.37 23.44
CA LYS A 58 34.55 -15.49 22.23
C LYS A 58 33.75 -15.33 20.93
N SER A 59 32.41 -15.38 20.97
CA SER A 59 31.56 -15.23 19.79
C SER A 59 31.51 -13.78 19.32
N GLN A 60 31.39 -13.56 17.99
CA GLN A 60 31.23 -12.22 17.37
C GLN A 60 29.82 -11.64 17.54
N LEU A 61 29.00 -12.13 18.47
CA LEU A 61 27.67 -11.63 18.74
C LEU A 61 27.69 -10.23 19.38
N LYS A 62 26.71 -9.40 19.02
CA LYS A 62 26.53 -8.06 19.65
C LYS A 62 26.30 -8.22 21.18
N ASP A 63 26.80 -7.27 21.97
CA ASP A 63 26.73 -7.32 23.45
C ASP A 63 25.33 -7.49 24.03
N GLN A 64 24.30 -6.92 23.40
CA GLN A 64 22.90 -7.15 23.80
C GLN A 64 22.45 -8.60 23.64
N THR A 65 22.86 -9.25 22.55
CA THR A 65 22.55 -10.66 22.27
C THR A 65 23.26 -11.57 23.27
N LYS A 66 24.53 -11.29 23.60
CA LYS A 66 25.30 -12.02 24.62
C LYS A 66 24.61 -11.97 25.99
N LYS A 67 24.16 -10.78 26.42
CA LYS A 67 23.42 -10.61 27.69
C LYS A 67 22.10 -11.38 27.69
N SER A 68 21.37 -11.39 26.56
CA SER A 68 20.10 -12.12 26.45
C SER A 68 20.32 -13.64 26.51
N VAL A 69 21.27 -14.18 25.76
CA VAL A 69 21.62 -15.61 25.79
C VAL A 69 22.01 -16.05 27.20
N LEU A 70 22.89 -15.30 27.88
CA LEU A 70 23.30 -15.59 29.24
C LEU A 70 22.15 -15.52 30.27
N ARG A 71 21.16 -14.63 30.02
CA ARG A 71 19.94 -14.56 30.85
C ARG A 71 19.09 -15.82 30.67
N TRP A 72 18.85 -16.26 29.44
CA TRP A 72 18.08 -17.48 29.17
C TRP A 72 18.77 -18.74 29.66
N VAL A 73 20.08 -18.85 29.51
CA VAL A 73 20.88 -19.93 30.06
C VAL A 73 20.74 -19.94 31.62
N ARG A 74 20.73 -18.77 32.27
CA ARG A 74 20.54 -18.68 33.73
C ARG A 74 19.13 -19.07 34.16
N ILE A 75 18.10 -18.74 33.38
CA ILE A 75 16.72 -19.14 33.66
C ILE A 75 16.57 -20.65 33.49
N GLY A 76 17.03 -21.20 32.36
CA GLY A 76 17.01 -22.65 32.13
C GLY A 76 17.74 -23.43 33.22
N TYR A 77 18.89 -22.92 33.67
CA TYR A 77 19.63 -23.47 34.81
C TYR A 77 18.81 -23.49 36.12
N ARG A 78 18.13 -22.38 36.45
CA ARG A 78 17.32 -22.32 37.68
C ARG A 78 16.17 -23.32 37.65
N ILE A 79 15.51 -23.42 36.47
CA ILE A 79 14.43 -24.39 36.27
C ILE A 79 14.96 -25.82 36.37
N GLY A 80 16.08 -26.14 35.71
CA GLY A 80 16.71 -27.48 35.77
C GLY A 80 17.14 -27.86 37.18
N TYR A 81 17.72 -26.92 37.94
CA TYR A 81 18.09 -27.15 39.34
C TYR A 81 16.88 -27.41 40.23
N LEU A 82 15.80 -26.63 40.06
CA LEU A 82 14.54 -26.81 40.79
C LEU A 82 13.89 -28.17 40.46
N ALA A 83 13.87 -28.56 39.18
CA ALA A 83 13.37 -29.86 38.76
C ALA A 83 14.18 -31.02 39.35
N ALA A 84 15.51 -30.92 39.34
CA ALA A 84 16.40 -31.91 39.94
C ALA A 84 16.21 -31.98 41.46
N PHE A 85 16.04 -30.85 42.15
CA PHE A 85 15.72 -30.80 43.58
C PHE A 85 14.41 -31.53 43.89
N ILE A 86 13.33 -31.21 43.15
CA ILE A 86 12.02 -31.87 43.32
C ILE A 86 12.14 -33.37 43.08
N ALA A 87 12.84 -33.81 42.01
CA ALA A 87 13.05 -35.22 41.70
C ALA A 87 13.83 -35.96 42.79
N LEU A 88 14.87 -35.35 43.38
CA LEU A 88 15.64 -35.92 44.47
C LEU A 88 14.83 -36.02 45.78
N VAL A 89 14.04 -34.97 46.05
CA VAL A 89 13.13 -34.97 47.22
C VAL A 89 12.04 -36.02 47.05
N ALA A 90 11.45 -36.14 45.87
CA ALA A 90 10.47 -37.18 45.54
C ALA A 90 11.03 -38.59 45.74
N ARG A 91 12.29 -38.83 45.33
CA ARG A 91 12.98 -40.12 45.55
C ARG A 91 13.24 -40.43 47.02
N LEU A 92 13.50 -39.42 47.83
CA LEU A 92 13.80 -39.54 49.25
C LEU A 92 12.55 -39.78 50.10
N LEU A 93 11.49 -39.02 49.83
CA LEU A 93 10.24 -39.07 50.60
C LEU A 93 9.28 -40.17 50.13
N GLY A 94 9.61 -40.84 49.01
CA GLY A 94 8.85 -41.95 48.48
C GLY A 94 7.50 -41.55 47.86
N ASP A 95 6.67 -42.58 47.65
CA ASP A 95 5.40 -42.43 46.93
C ASP A 95 4.40 -41.47 47.58
N GLN A 96 4.44 -41.32 48.90
CA GLN A 96 3.56 -40.40 49.62
C GLN A 96 3.79 -38.94 49.25
N PHE A 97 5.03 -38.54 49.06
CA PHE A 97 5.36 -37.18 48.65
C PHE A 97 4.94 -36.92 47.18
N VAL A 98 5.17 -37.90 46.31
CA VAL A 98 4.75 -37.84 44.91
C VAL A 98 3.22 -37.74 44.84
N GLN A 99 2.50 -38.55 45.63
CA GLN A 99 1.04 -38.46 45.71
C GLN A 99 0.56 -37.12 46.24
N SER A 100 1.18 -36.59 47.31
CA SER A 100 0.83 -35.25 47.81
C SER A 100 1.09 -34.16 46.82
N LEU A 101 2.21 -34.21 46.09
CA LEU A 101 2.53 -33.26 45.05
C LEU A 101 1.56 -33.35 43.86
N SER A 102 1.22 -34.60 43.44
CA SER A 102 0.23 -34.83 42.39
C SER A 102 -1.17 -34.36 42.82
N SER A 103 -1.56 -34.57 44.09
CA SER A 103 -2.85 -34.08 44.60
C SER A 103 -2.94 -32.54 44.57
N VAL A 104 -1.86 -31.85 44.94
CA VAL A 104 -1.79 -30.39 44.85
C VAL A 104 -1.87 -29.95 43.39
N PHE A 105 -1.16 -30.63 42.49
CA PHE A 105 -1.23 -30.29 41.04
C PHE A 105 -2.62 -30.56 40.47
N VAL A 106 -3.24 -31.69 40.83
CA VAL A 106 -4.63 -32.00 40.40
C VAL A 106 -5.58 -30.94 40.93
N PHE A 107 -5.51 -30.59 42.24
CA PHE A 107 -6.32 -29.53 42.84
C PHE A 107 -6.15 -28.18 42.14
N LEU A 108 -4.94 -27.79 41.80
CA LEU A 108 -4.67 -26.55 41.07
C LEU A 108 -5.15 -26.61 39.61
N SER A 109 -5.23 -27.81 39.02
CA SER A 109 -5.68 -28.04 37.66
C SER A 109 -7.20 -28.25 37.56
N GLU A 110 -7.86 -28.60 38.68
CA GLU A 110 -9.32 -28.70 38.71
C GLU A 110 -9.97 -27.35 38.41
N PRO A 111 -10.93 -27.31 37.47
CA PRO A 111 -11.59 -26.06 37.12
C PRO A 111 -12.52 -25.63 38.27
N PHE A 112 -12.28 -24.47 38.84
CA PHE A 112 -13.17 -23.85 39.84
C PHE A 112 -14.32 -23.07 39.21
N PHE A 113 -14.21 -22.76 37.89
CA PHE A 113 -15.25 -22.10 37.11
C PHE A 113 -15.41 -22.81 35.76
N VAL A 114 -16.63 -23.27 35.47
CA VAL A 114 -16.99 -23.92 34.21
C VAL A 114 -18.18 -23.17 33.61
N SER A 115 -18.00 -22.64 32.40
CA SER A 115 -19.09 -22.00 31.66
C SER A 115 -19.05 -22.46 30.19
N GLY A 116 -20.00 -23.30 29.83
CA GLY A 116 -20.02 -23.94 28.51
C GLY A 116 -18.75 -24.80 28.32
N SER A 117 -18.00 -24.50 27.26
CA SER A 117 -16.74 -25.21 26.95
C SER A 117 -15.50 -24.55 27.59
N THR A 118 -15.66 -23.46 28.33
CA THR A 118 -14.55 -22.79 29.03
C THR A 118 -14.40 -23.34 30.42
N GLN A 119 -13.20 -23.85 30.76
CA GLN A 119 -12.82 -24.32 32.07
C GLN A 119 -11.66 -23.49 32.61
N ILE A 120 -11.89 -22.79 33.72
CA ILE A 120 -10.86 -21.96 34.35
C ILE A 120 -10.38 -22.63 35.64
N SER A 121 -9.10 -22.96 35.68
CA SER A 121 -8.37 -23.47 36.83
C SER A 121 -7.33 -22.44 37.32
N VAL A 122 -6.74 -22.68 38.45
CA VAL A 122 -5.62 -21.86 38.93
C VAL A 122 -4.43 -21.93 37.96
N VAL A 123 -4.18 -23.10 37.39
CA VAL A 123 -3.15 -23.27 36.33
C VAL A 123 -3.44 -22.43 35.10
N THR A 124 -4.71 -22.35 34.66
CA THR A 124 -5.15 -21.47 33.55
C THR A 124 -4.78 -20.01 33.83
N LEU A 125 -5.06 -19.52 35.05
CA LEU A 125 -4.72 -18.14 35.44
C LEU A 125 -3.21 -17.90 35.49
N LEU A 126 -2.44 -18.84 35.98
CA LEU A 126 -0.97 -18.77 36.02
C LEU A 126 -0.37 -18.72 34.60
N LEU A 127 -0.98 -19.43 33.63
CA LEU A 127 -0.56 -19.45 32.25
C LEU A 127 -0.86 -18.13 31.48
N LEU A 128 -1.74 -17.28 31.99
CA LEU A 128 -1.96 -15.95 31.41
C LEU A 128 -0.69 -15.09 31.53
N ILE A 129 0.08 -15.22 32.60
CA ILE A 129 1.31 -14.42 32.83
C ILE A 129 2.31 -14.61 31.68
N PRO A 130 2.74 -15.85 31.33
CA PRO A 130 3.64 -16.03 30.17
C PRO A 130 3.03 -15.62 28.85
N ILE A 131 1.70 -15.74 28.66
CA ILE A 131 1.03 -15.28 27.43
C ILE A 131 1.22 -13.78 27.23
N PHE A 132 0.94 -12.96 28.25
CA PHE A 132 1.16 -11.51 28.18
C PHE A 132 2.64 -11.15 28.00
N TYR A 133 3.55 -11.91 28.60
CA TYR A 133 4.97 -11.73 28.39
C TYR A 133 5.39 -12.02 26.94
N VAL A 134 4.92 -13.14 26.37
CA VAL A 134 5.17 -13.51 24.96
C VAL A 134 4.55 -12.48 24.01
N ALA A 135 3.33 -12.02 24.28
CA ALA A 135 2.67 -10.99 23.49
C ALA A 135 3.45 -9.67 23.50
N SER A 136 3.91 -9.22 24.67
CA SER A 136 4.74 -8.03 24.80
C SER A 136 6.10 -8.19 24.09
N TRP A 137 6.70 -9.37 24.18
CA TRP A 137 7.94 -9.70 23.49
C TRP A 137 7.75 -9.69 21.97
N ALA A 138 6.68 -10.33 21.46
CA ALA A 138 6.32 -10.36 20.04
C ALA A 138 6.10 -8.94 19.48
N GLY A 139 5.32 -8.11 20.20
CA GLY A 139 5.12 -6.71 19.83
C GLY A 139 6.43 -5.91 19.83
N SER A 140 7.32 -6.16 20.79
CA SER A 140 8.63 -5.51 20.82
C SER A 140 9.58 -6.03 19.74
N ALA A 141 9.46 -7.29 19.32
CA ALA A 141 10.18 -7.86 18.19
C ALA A 141 9.70 -7.24 16.88
N THR A 142 8.39 -7.11 16.68
CA THR A 142 7.78 -6.42 15.53
C THR A 142 8.31 -4.99 15.40
N ARG A 143 8.31 -4.23 16.49
CA ARG A 143 8.91 -2.89 16.52
C ARG A 143 10.35 -2.89 16.04
N ARG A 144 11.19 -3.78 16.56
CA ARG A 144 12.63 -3.86 16.20
C ARG A 144 12.86 -4.21 14.73
N VAL A 145 12.07 -5.13 14.19
CA VAL A 145 12.16 -5.54 12.77
C VAL A 145 11.75 -4.39 11.85
N LEU A 146 10.65 -3.72 12.17
CA LEU A 146 10.13 -2.61 11.38
C LEU A 146 11.07 -1.39 11.41
N GLU A 147 11.54 -0.98 12.61
CA GLU A 147 12.41 0.19 12.77
C GLU A 147 13.77 0.00 12.09
N ARG A 148 14.34 -1.22 12.09
CA ARG A 148 15.68 -1.50 11.54
C ARG A 148 15.71 -1.94 10.08
N GLY A 149 14.58 -2.37 9.53
CA GLY A 149 14.54 -2.98 8.20
C GLY A 149 13.76 -2.17 7.17
N VAL A 150 12.46 -2.04 7.37
CA VAL A 150 11.54 -1.55 6.34
C VAL A 150 11.40 -0.03 6.38
N LEU A 151 11.21 0.55 7.57
CA LEU A 151 10.92 1.97 7.71
C LEU A 151 12.14 2.87 7.54
N GLU A 152 13.35 2.34 7.72
CA GLU A 152 14.59 3.09 7.49
C GLU A 152 14.78 3.41 6.00
N ARG A 153 14.27 2.55 5.12
CA ARG A 153 14.33 2.71 3.65
C ARG A 153 13.24 3.62 3.09
N LEU A 154 12.17 3.87 3.84
CA LEU A 154 10.99 4.61 3.36
C LEU A 154 11.03 6.11 3.64
N ASN A 155 12.10 6.65 4.26
CA ASN A 155 12.28 8.08 4.60
C ASN A 155 11.02 8.73 5.21
N LEU A 156 10.29 7.98 6.07
CA LEU A 156 9.07 8.45 6.71
C LEU A 156 9.40 9.41 7.86
N ASP A 157 8.60 10.45 7.99
CA ASP A 157 8.62 11.36 9.14
C ASP A 157 8.45 10.58 10.46
N ALA A 158 9.08 11.07 11.52
CA ALA A 158 9.08 10.42 12.84
C ALA A 158 7.66 10.11 13.36
N SER A 159 6.70 11.00 13.13
CA SER A 159 5.29 10.84 13.54
C SER A 159 4.60 9.70 12.79
N ARG A 160 4.75 9.64 11.46
CA ARG A 160 4.18 8.56 10.62
C ARG A 160 4.79 7.22 10.96
N ARG A 161 6.11 7.18 11.17
CA ARG A 161 6.84 6.00 11.60
C ARG A 161 6.31 5.45 12.92
N PHE A 162 6.13 6.33 13.93
CA PHE A 162 5.59 5.95 15.24
C PHE A 162 4.18 5.35 15.12
N SER A 163 3.29 5.96 14.33
CA SER A 163 1.91 5.49 14.16
C SER A 163 1.85 4.10 13.53
N VAL A 164 2.58 3.87 12.43
CA VAL A 164 2.63 2.57 11.75
C VAL A 164 3.19 1.48 12.65
N VAL A 165 4.32 1.77 13.32
CA VAL A 165 4.96 0.82 14.26
C VAL A 165 4.04 0.47 15.41
N SER A 166 3.35 1.46 15.99
CA SER A 166 2.44 1.26 17.12
C SER A 166 1.23 0.41 16.72
N LEU A 167 0.62 0.71 15.58
CA LEU A 167 -0.52 -0.06 15.07
C LEU A 167 -0.15 -1.54 14.87
N LEU A 168 0.96 -1.81 14.18
CA LEU A 168 1.41 -3.18 13.92
C LEU A 168 1.85 -3.90 15.20
N ARG A 169 2.53 -3.20 16.12
CA ARG A 169 2.90 -3.74 17.44
C ARG A 169 1.67 -4.21 18.23
N TYR A 170 0.66 -3.34 18.35
CA TYR A 170 -0.56 -3.67 19.07
C TYR A 170 -1.36 -4.76 18.37
N GLY A 171 -1.46 -4.73 17.04
CA GLY A 171 -2.12 -5.76 16.25
C GLY A 171 -1.49 -7.15 16.47
N VAL A 172 -0.17 -7.25 16.34
CA VAL A 172 0.56 -8.52 16.58
C VAL A 172 0.42 -8.96 18.04
N SER A 173 0.53 -8.03 19.01
CA SER A 173 0.34 -8.39 20.42
C SER A 173 -1.06 -8.92 20.70
N ALA A 174 -2.10 -8.32 20.13
CA ALA A 174 -3.49 -8.76 20.26
C ALA A 174 -3.69 -10.17 19.68
N VAL A 175 -3.15 -10.45 18.49
CA VAL A 175 -3.22 -11.77 17.86
C VAL A 175 -2.52 -12.83 18.75
N VAL A 176 -1.34 -12.52 19.29
CA VAL A 176 -0.62 -13.44 20.19
C VAL A 176 -1.40 -13.70 21.47
N VAL A 177 -2.06 -12.69 22.04
CA VAL A 177 -2.94 -12.87 23.22
C VAL A 177 -4.11 -13.79 22.86
N VAL A 178 -4.81 -13.55 21.75
CA VAL A 178 -5.94 -14.38 21.33
C VAL A 178 -5.52 -15.84 21.13
N ILE A 179 -4.42 -16.08 20.42
CA ILE A 179 -3.87 -17.43 20.24
C ILE A 179 -3.49 -18.04 21.60
N GLY A 180 -2.83 -17.28 22.46
CA GLY A 180 -2.43 -17.73 23.80
C GLY A 180 -3.63 -18.13 24.66
N LEU A 181 -4.70 -17.35 24.68
CA LEU A 181 -5.94 -17.65 25.39
C LEU A 181 -6.59 -18.94 24.85
N SER A 182 -6.59 -19.14 23.54
CA SER A 182 -7.10 -20.38 22.91
C SER A 182 -6.28 -21.62 23.34
N VAL A 183 -4.95 -21.51 23.35
CA VAL A 183 -4.04 -22.59 23.77
C VAL A 183 -4.27 -22.99 25.23
N VAL A 184 -4.61 -22.06 26.09
CA VAL A 184 -4.89 -22.30 27.52
C VAL A 184 -6.30 -22.87 27.75
N GLY A 185 -7.11 -23.05 26.69
CA GLY A 185 -8.43 -23.67 26.76
C GLY A 185 -9.59 -22.70 27.00
N ILE A 186 -9.35 -21.39 26.89
CA ILE A 186 -10.43 -20.40 26.91
C ILE A 186 -11.18 -20.46 25.59
N ASN A 187 -12.49 -20.71 25.63
CA ASN A 187 -13.31 -20.70 24.44
C ASN A 187 -13.52 -19.29 23.91
N LEU A 188 -12.99 -19.06 22.71
CA LEU A 188 -13.07 -17.77 22.04
C LEU A 188 -14.13 -17.74 20.92
N SER A 189 -15.06 -18.71 20.87
CA SER A 189 -16.05 -18.80 19.79
C SER A 189 -16.88 -17.53 19.64
N SER A 190 -17.36 -16.95 20.73
CA SER A 190 -18.09 -15.68 20.71
C SER A 190 -17.24 -14.52 20.19
N LEU A 191 -15.97 -14.46 20.62
CA LEU A 191 -15.01 -13.47 20.10
C LEU A 191 -14.71 -13.70 18.63
N ALA A 192 -14.61 -14.96 18.18
CA ALA A 192 -14.38 -15.27 16.77
C ALA A 192 -15.52 -14.75 15.88
N VAL A 193 -16.78 -14.84 16.32
CA VAL A 193 -17.92 -14.26 15.61
C VAL A 193 -17.78 -12.73 15.52
N ILE A 194 -17.49 -12.06 16.64
CA ILE A 194 -17.29 -10.61 16.68
C ILE A 194 -16.14 -10.19 15.77
N PHE A 195 -15.00 -10.88 15.85
CA PHE A 195 -13.86 -10.60 14.96
C PHE A 195 -14.16 -10.92 13.50
N GLY A 196 -15.01 -11.90 13.22
CA GLY A 196 -15.50 -12.18 11.87
C GLY A 196 -16.28 -11.02 11.29
N VAL A 197 -17.26 -10.49 12.03
CA VAL A 197 -18.05 -9.32 11.61
C VAL A 197 -17.17 -8.08 11.46
N LEU A 198 -16.29 -7.81 12.44
CA LEU A 198 -15.34 -6.70 12.35
C LEU A 198 -14.38 -6.87 11.16
N GLY A 199 -13.92 -8.11 10.89
CA GLY A 199 -13.05 -8.42 9.76
C GLY A 199 -13.72 -8.15 8.41
N ILE A 200 -15.00 -8.52 8.27
CA ILE A 200 -15.80 -8.21 7.08
C ILE A 200 -15.93 -6.70 6.91
N GLY A 201 -16.29 -5.96 7.98
CA GLY A 201 -16.39 -4.50 7.94
C GLY A 201 -15.07 -3.82 7.57
N LEU A 202 -13.95 -4.25 8.15
CA LEU A 202 -12.61 -3.77 7.80
C LEU A 202 -12.26 -4.14 6.36
N GLY A 203 -12.61 -5.35 5.89
CA GLY A 203 -12.42 -5.79 4.51
C GLY A 203 -13.11 -4.86 3.51
N PHE A 204 -14.37 -4.53 3.72
CA PHE A 204 -15.10 -3.57 2.90
C PHE A 204 -14.49 -2.15 2.99
N GLY A 205 -14.09 -1.72 4.20
CA GLY A 205 -13.43 -0.42 4.37
C GLY A 205 -12.08 -0.30 3.65
N LEU A 206 -11.34 -1.40 3.49
CA LEU A 206 -10.03 -1.44 2.84
C LEU A 206 -10.09 -1.87 1.37
N GLN A 207 -11.24 -2.28 0.86
CA GLN A 207 -11.42 -2.82 -0.50
C GLN A 207 -10.83 -1.90 -1.58
N GLY A 208 -11.12 -0.59 -1.51
CA GLY A 208 -10.60 0.39 -2.45
C GLY A 208 -9.08 0.52 -2.42
N LEU A 209 -8.48 0.47 -1.24
CA LEU A 209 -7.03 0.52 -1.06
C LEU A 209 -6.36 -0.70 -1.69
N VAL A 210 -6.91 -1.89 -1.41
CA VAL A 210 -6.40 -3.18 -1.94
C VAL A 210 -6.54 -3.23 -3.46
N ALA A 211 -7.69 -2.80 -4.00
CA ALA A 211 -7.91 -2.75 -5.44
C ALA A 211 -6.90 -1.81 -6.13
N ASN A 212 -6.66 -0.60 -5.59
CA ASN A 212 -5.68 0.33 -6.13
C ASN A 212 -4.25 -0.21 -6.05
N PHE A 213 -3.90 -0.94 -4.98
CA PHE A 213 -2.60 -1.57 -4.84
C PHE A 213 -2.35 -2.62 -5.91
N PHE A 214 -3.30 -3.53 -6.14
CA PHE A 214 -3.17 -4.57 -7.17
C PHE A 214 -3.20 -3.97 -8.58
N ALA A 215 -4.02 -2.95 -8.82
CA ALA A 215 -4.01 -2.21 -10.07
C ALA A 215 -2.65 -1.55 -10.32
N GLY A 216 -2.06 -0.88 -9.32
CA GLY A 216 -0.72 -0.30 -9.43
C GLY A 216 0.35 -1.35 -9.72
N MET A 217 0.29 -2.50 -9.06
CA MET A 217 1.19 -3.63 -9.33
C MET A 217 1.03 -4.16 -10.77
N THR A 218 -0.21 -4.27 -11.26
CA THR A 218 -0.52 -4.65 -12.64
C THR A 218 0.08 -3.66 -13.64
N ILE A 219 -0.07 -2.36 -13.41
CA ILE A 219 0.52 -1.31 -14.28
C ILE A 219 2.04 -1.43 -14.32
N ILE A 220 2.69 -1.60 -13.17
CA ILE A 220 4.17 -1.69 -13.08
C ILE A 220 4.71 -2.95 -13.78
N ILE A 221 4.01 -4.08 -13.66
CA ILE A 221 4.46 -5.37 -14.21
C ILE A 221 4.15 -5.47 -15.70
N SER A 222 2.89 -5.26 -16.12
CA SER A 222 2.45 -5.43 -17.50
C SER A 222 2.65 -4.19 -18.38
N ARG A 223 2.91 -3.03 -17.76
CA ARG A 223 3.28 -1.76 -18.40
C ARG A 223 2.34 -1.32 -19.52
N PRO A 224 1.00 -1.32 -19.35
CA PRO A 224 0.08 -0.78 -20.32
C PRO A 224 0.28 0.75 -20.50
N ILE A 225 0.79 1.42 -19.49
CA ILE A 225 1.27 2.80 -19.48
C ILE A 225 2.64 2.88 -18.81
N LYS A 226 3.45 3.84 -19.22
CA LYS A 226 4.80 4.11 -18.69
C LYS A 226 4.92 5.58 -18.28
N GLU A 227 5.87 5.88 -17.38
CA GLU A 227 6.22 7.28 -17.10
C GLU A 227 6.71 7.94 -18.39
N GLY A 228 6.15 9.11 -18.70
CA GLY A 228 6.39 9.84 -19.93
C GLY A 228 5.37 9.58 -21.06
N ASP A 229 4.50 8.59 -20.96
CA ASP A 229 3.46 8.36 -21.96
C ASP A 229 2.40 9.45 -21.92
N ARG A 230 1.91 9.86 -23.11
CA ARG A 230 0.70 10.65 -23.24
C ARG A 230 -0.50 9.72 -23.28
N ILE A 231 -1.39 9.90 -22.32
CA ILE A 231 -2.60 9.10 -22.17
C ILE A 231 -3.86 9.97 -22.20
N HIS A 232 -4.95 9.36 -22.64
CA HIS A 232 -6.29 9.90 -22.52
C HIS A 232 -7.15 8.88 -21.82
N VAL A 233 -7.66 9.23 -20.63
CA VAL A 233 -8.51 8.39 -19.77
C VAL A 233 -9.78 9.18 -19.49
N GLU A 234 -10.94 8.68 -19.94
CA GLU A 234 -12.21 9.40 -19.88
C GLU A 234 -12.09 10.80 -20.53
N GLU A 235 -12.26 11.88 -19.78
CA GLU A 235 -12.13 13.26 -20.27
C GLU A 235 -10.75 13.87 -20.00
N LEU A 236 -9.84 13.10 -19.38
CA LEU A 236 -8.55 13.57 -18.96
C LEU A 236 -7.47 13.22 -19.98
N GLU A 237 -6.79 14.21 -20.52
CA GLU A 237 -5.59 14.05 -21.35
C GLU A 237 -4.36 14.65 -20.67
N GLY A 238 -3.27 13.87 -20.64
CA GLY A 238 -2.02 14.36 -20.04
C GLY A 238 -0.86 13.38 -20.15
N ASP A 239 0.28 13.80 -19.63
CA ASP A 239 1.51 13.02 -19.57
C ASP A 239 1.67 12.35 -18.20
N VAL A 240 1.92 11.04 -18.19
CA VAL A 240 2.18 10.28 -16.96
C VAL A 240 3.51 10.72 -16.38
N GLN A 241 3.49 11.38 -15.22
CA GLN A 241 4.70 11.81 -14.51
C GLN A 241 5.29 10.70 -13.65
N HIS A 242 4.46 10.11 -12.79
CA HIS A 242 4.87 9.06 -11.86
C HIS A 242 3.78 8.03 -11.67
N ILE A 243 4.20 6.76 -11.58
CA ILE A 243 3.34 5.63 -11.23
C ILE A 243 3.71 5.18 -9.82
N ARG A 244 2.78 5.37 -8.87
CA ARG A 244 2.92 4.95 -7.46
C ARG A 244 2.10 3.70 -7.20
N MET A 245 2.27 3.10 -6.01
CA MET A 245 1.57 1.86 -5.64
C MET A 245 0.04 1.98 -5.64
N LEU A 246 -0.51 3.14 -5.28
CA LEU A 246 -1.96 3.35 -5.13
C LEU A 246 -2.55 4.30 -6.16
N TYR A 247 -1.74 5.14 -6.76
CA TYR A 247 -2.16 6.17 -7.69
C TYR A 247 -1.07 6.48 -8.71
N SER A 248 -1.48 7.01 -9.85
CA SER A 248 -0.60 7.59 -10.85
C SER A 248 -0.77 9.10 -10.90
N VAL A 249 0.30 9.81 -11.19
CA VAL A 249 0.35 11.26 -11.29
C VAL A 249 0.42 11.62 -12.76
N VAL A 250 -0.56 12.36 -13.24
CA VAL A 250 -0.65 12.81 -14.64
C VAL A 250 -0.63 14.34 -14.69
N ARG A 251 0.17 14.91 -15.58
CA ARG A 251 0.21 16.34 -15.85
C ARG A 251 -0.59 16.63 -17.10
N THR A 252 -1.61 17.46 -16.99
CA THR A 252 -2.47 17.84 -18.11
C THR A 252 -1.75 18.77 -19.08
N ILE A 253 -2.38 19.00 -20.22
CA ILE A 253 -1.91 19.99 -21.21
C ILE A 253 -1.97 21.44 -20.71
N THR A 254 -2.75 21.70 -19.63
CA THR A 254 -2.86 23.00 -18.96
C THR A 254 -1.90 23.13 -17.77
N ASP A 255 -0.93 22.21 -17.67
CA ASP A 255 0.06 22.16 -16.58
C ASP A 255 -0.49 21.83 -15.19
N GLU A 256 -1.73 21.35 -15.10
CA GLU A 256 -2.32 20.87 -13.86
C GLU A 256 -1.85 19.47 -13.52
N THR A 257 -1.63 19.20 -12.24
CA THR A 257 -1.26 17.86 -11.77
C THR A 257 -2.50 17.15 -11.24
N ILE A 258 -2.86 16.04 -11.86
CA ILE A 258 -4.00 15.21 -11.46
C ILE A 258 -3.50 13.88 -10.90
N ILE A 259 -4.08 13.47 -9.78
CA ILE A 259 -3.78 12.20 -9.13
C ILE A 259 -4.93 11.24 -9.44
N ILE A 260 -4.63 10.20 -10.22
CA ILE A 260 -5.60 9.20 -10.66
C ILE A 260 -5.39 7.93 -9.85
N PRO A 261 -6.41 7.40 -9.14
CA PRO A 261 -6.35 6.07 -8.54
C PRO A 261 -6.00 5.00 -9.59
N ASN A 262 -5.06 4.11 -9.29
CA ASN A 262 -4.61 3.11 -10.26
C ASN A 262 -5.75 2.18 -10.73
N LYS A 263 -6.70 1.90 -9.83
CA LYS A 263 -7.89 1.14 -10.15
C LYS A 263 -8.64 1.74 -11.34
N GLN A 264 -8.82 3.06 -11.38
CA GLN A 264 -9.51 3.75 -12.46
C GLN A 264 -8.81 3.58 -13.80
N ILE A 265 -7.48 3.60 -13.81
CA ILE A 265 -6.67 3.37 -15.03
C ILE A 265 -6.83 1.94 -15.55
N VAL A 266 -6.90 0.93 -14.65
CA VAL A 266 -6.99 -0.48 -15.04
C VAL A 266 -8.41 -0.87 -15.45
N GLU A 267 -9.44 -0.27 -14.86
CA GLU A 267 -10.84 -0.60 -15.13
C GLU A 267 -11.41 0.12 -16.36
N ASN A 268 -10.85 1.27 -16.75
CA ASN A 268 -11.33 2.06 -17.88
C ASN A 268 -10.48 1.84 -19.13
N ASN A 269 -11.04 2.25 -20.28
CA ASN A 269 -10.30 2.28 -21.53
C ASN A 269 -9.27 3.41 -21.49
N VAL A 270 -8.01 3.08 -21.65
CA VAL A 270 -6.91 4.04 -21.74
C VAL A 270 -6.44 4.14 -23.18
N HIS A 271 -6.54 5.32 -23.76
CA HIS A 271 -5.92 5.61 -25.05
C HIS A 271 -4.48 6.05 -24.82
N ASN A 272 -3.54 5.13 -24.94
CA ASN A 272 -2.12 5.45 -24.87
C ASN A 272 -1.63 5.89 -26.24
N GLN A 273 -1.31 7.19 -26.37
CA GLN A 273 -0.88 7.80 -27.63
C GLN A 273 0.64 7.66 -27.88
N SER A 274 1.37 7.06 -26.95
CA SER A 274 2.83 6.94 -27.00
C SER A 274 3.33 5.51 -26.72
N TYR A 275 2.45 4.51 -26.72
CA TYR A 275 2.75 3.15 -26.24
C TYR A 275 3.99 2.52 -26.89
N ASP A 276 3.98 2.44 -28.23
CA ASP A 276 5.11 1.92 -29.03
C ASP A 276 5.73 3.02 -29.90
N ASP A 277 4.92 3.99 -30.34
CA ASP A 277 5.26 5.03 -31.28
C ASP A 277 4.53 6.33 -30.89
N PRO A 278 5.23 7.42 -30.55
CA PRO A 278 4.61 8.66 -30.17
C PRO A 278 3.91 9.39 -31.32
N GLY A 279 4.09 8.95 -32.58
CA GLY A 279 3.53 9.57 -33.73
C GLY A 279 2.04 9.27 -33.92
N ILE A 280 1.25 10.29 -34.18
CA ILE A 280 -0.18 10.20 -34.49
C ILE A 280 -0.50 10.83 -35.85
N THR A 281 -1.69 10.53 -36.40
CA THR A 281 -2.20 11.22 -37.60
C THR A 281 -3.17 12.31 -37.17
N LEU A 282 -2.80 13.55 -37.43
CA LEU A 282 -3.64 14.70 -37.16
C LEU A 282 -4.61 14.89 -38.35
N ILE A 283 -5.90 14.92 -38.06
CA ILE A 283 -6.95 15.08 -39.07
C ILE A 283 -7.65 16.41 -38.83
N THR A 284 -7.59 17.32 -39.82
CA THR A 284 -8.24 18.62 -39.75
C THR A 284 -9.25 18.77 -40.88
N PRO A 285 -10.55 18.81 -40.56
CA PRO A 285 -11.58 19.05 -41.55
C PRO A 285 -11.63 20.54 -41.94
N VAL A 286 -11.92 20.80 -43.19
CA VAL A 286 -12.21 22.12 -43.74
C VAL A 286 -13.31 21.99 -44.78
N GLN A 287 -14.18 22.98 -44.87
CA GLN A 287 -15.27 22.99 -45.84
C GLN A 287 -14.92 23.91 -47.02
N VAL A 288 -15.20 23.45 -48.25
CA VAL A 288 -15.01 24.20 -49.48
C VAL A 288 -16.35 24.35 -50.21
N ALA A 289 -16.51 25.42 -51.01
CA ALA A 289 -17.74 25.66 -51.76
C ALA A 289 -17.98 24.57 -52.80
N TYR A 290 -19.24 24.31 -53.17
CA TYR A 290 -19.63 23.27 -54.12
C TYR A 290 -19.04 23.50 -55.51
N GLU A 291 -18.76 24.77 -55.89
CA GLU A 291 -18.18 25.18 -57.18
C GLU A 291 -16.65 24.96 -57.17
N SER A 292 -16.05 24.57 -56.12
CA SER A 292 -14.59 24.41 -56.05
C SER A 292 -14.12 23.20 -56.84
N ASP A 293 -13.00 23.37 -57.55
CA ASP A 293 -12.28 22.29 -58.23
C ASP A 293 -11.62 21.40 -57.12
N LEU A 294 -12.16 20.21 -56.91
CA LEU A 294 -11.71 19.29 -55.86
C LEU A 294 -10.28 18.77 -56.10
N ASP A 295 -9.83 18.65 -57.33
CA ASP A 295 -8.45 18.28 -57.67
C ASP A 295 -7.49 19.39 -57.27
N HIS A 296 -7.88 20.65 -57.50
CA HIS A 296 -7.12 21.82 -57.07
C HIS A 296 -7.07 21.95 -55.55
N VAL A 297 -8.20 21.73 -54.86
CA VAL A 297 -8.29 21.67 -53.39
C VAL A 297 -7.36 20.59 -52.84
N SER A 298 -7.38 19.40 -53.43
CA SER A 298 -6.54 18.29 -53.00
C SER A 298 -5.04 18.62 -53.11
N ARG A 299 -4.60 19.17 -54.25
CA ARG A 299 -3.20 19.58 -54.46
C ARG A 299 -2.77 20.67 -53.45
N SER A 300 -3.63 21.64 -53.21
CA SER A 300 -3.36 22.73 -52.25
C SER A 300 -3.21 22.19 -50.81
N LEU A 301 -4.11 21.31 -50.38
CA LEU A 301 -4.04 20.68 -49.06
C LEU A 301 -2.81 19.78 -48.94
N MET A 302 -2.43 19.02 -49.96
CA MET A 302 -1.20 18.23 -49.99
C MET A 302 0.04 19.11 -49.78
N THR A 303 0.10 20.27 -50.50
CA THR A 303 1.20 21.24 -50.33
C THR A 303 1.32 21.75 -48.91
N VAL A 304 0.20 21.99 -48.22
CA VAL A 304 0.18 22.38 -46.80
C VAL A 304 0.72 21.25 -45.95
N GLY A 305 0.21 20.03 -46.16
CA GLY A 305 0.63 18.86 -45.37
C GLY A 305 2.12 18.54 -45.48
N GLU A 306 2.70 18.74 -46.67
CA GLU A 306 4.13 18.53 -46.93
C GLU A 306 5.03 19.55 -46.21
N LYS A 307 4.56 20.78 -46.02
CA LYS A 307 5.31 21.89 -45.41
C LYS A 307 5.19 21.95 -43.90
N LEU A 308 4.28 21.18 -43.28
CA LEU A 308 4.03 21.25 -41.85
C LEU A 308 5.31 20.91 -41.05
N THR A 309 5.68 21.78 -40.11
CA THR A 309 6.92 21.67 -39.32
C THR A 309 7.00 20.37 -38.52
N TYR A 310 5.87 19.91 -37.99
CA TYR A 310 5.76 18.73 -37.14
C TYR A 310 5.52 17.42 -37.88
N ARG A 311 5.50 17.48 -39.25
CA ARG A 311 5.26 16.31 -40.10
C ARG A 311 6.29 15.22 -39.81
N ARG A 312 5.82 13.97 -39.78
CA ARG A 312 6.67 12.78 -39.64
C ARG A 312 7.31 12.44 -40.98
N ASP A 313 8.63 12.29 -40.98
CA ASP A 313 9.39 11.88 -42.16
C ASP A 313 9.03 10.44 -42.57
N GLY A 314 9.02 10.20 -43.91
CA GLY A 314 8.71 8.89 -44.45
C GLY A 314 7.22 8.50 -44.46
N ARG A 315 6.34 9.37 -43.97
CA ARG A 315 4.88 9.21 -44.12
C ARG A 315 4.28 10.41 -44.83
N GLU A 316 3.47 10.13 -45.86
CA GLU A 316 2.86 11.17 -46.68
C GLU A 316 1.54 11.68 -46.11
N PRO A 317 1.23 12.98 -46.24
CA PRO A 317 -0.09 13.51 -45.97
C PRO A 317 -1.13 12.86 -46.87
N ARG A 318 -2.39 12.90 -46.48
CA ARG A 318 -3.51 12.41 -47.28
C ARG A 318 -4.67 13.37 -47.21
N VAL A 319 -5.36 13.55 -48.32
CA VAL A 319 -6.62 14.31 -48.42
C VAL A 319 -7.77 13.31 -48.42
N ILE A 320 -8.78 13.54 -47.58
CA ILE A 320 -9.94 12.69 -47.41
C ILE A 320 -11.18 13.53 -47.68
N PHE A 321 -11.92 13.21 -48.74
CA PHE A 321 -13.24 13.75 -48.96
C PHE A 321 -14.24 13.05 -48.07
N ARG A 322 -14.94 13.80 -47.19
CA ARG A 322 -15.76 13.21 -46.13
C ARG A 322 -17.24 13.18 -46.46
N SER A 323 -17.80 14.33 -46.77
CA SER A 323 -19.25 14.49 -46.94
C SER A 323 -19.60 15.70 -47.80
N PHE A 324 -20.78 15.65 -48.37
CA PHE A 324 -21.49 16.80 -48.94
C PHE A 324 -22.42 17.33 -47.85
N ASP A 325 -22.10 18.50 -47.32
CA ASP A 325 -22.82 19.11 -46.21
C ASP A 325 -23.70 20.27 -46.69
N ASP A 326 -24.52 20.85 -45.83
CA ASP A 326 -25.53 21.87 -46.18
C ASP A 326 -24.99 23.08 -46.90
N SER A 327 -23.74 23.48 -46.71
CA SER A 327 -23.17 24.71 -47.25
C SER A 327 -21.92 24.49 -48.12
N GLY A 328 -21.48 23.24 -48.28
CA GLY A 328 -20.28 22.92 -49.04
C GLY A 328 -19.80 21.48 -48.83
N ILE A 329 -18.63 21.18 -49.38
CA ILE A 329 -18.01 19.85 -49.32
C ILE A 329 -16.97 19.84 -48.20
N THR A 330 -17.12 18.92 -47.24
CA THR A 330 -16.12 18.73 -46.17
C THR A 330 -14.99 17.84 -46.67
N VAL A 331 -13.81 18.40 -46.66
CA VAL A 331 -12.54 17.76 -47.00
C VAL A 331 -11.65 17.76 -45.74
N ALA A 332 -10.93 16.70 -45.48
CA ALA A 332 -10.00 16.66 -44.33
C ALA A 332 -8.57 16.45 -44.83
N LEU A 333 -7.66 17.24 -44.27
CA LEU A 333 -6.24 17.02 -44.42
C LEU A 333 -5.77 16.13 -43.25
N ALA A 334 -5.21 14.95 -43.55
CA ALA A 334 -4.65 14.03 -42.63
C ALA A 334 -3.11 14.02 -42.72
N VAL A 335 -2.42 14.51 -41.67
CA VAL A 335 -0.97 14.62 -41.66
C VAL A 335 -0.43 13.78 -40.48
N PRO A 336 0.43 12.79 -40.77
CA PRO A 336 1.17 12.10 -39.70
C PRO A 336 2.17 13.07 -39.06
N ILE A 337 2.08 13.25 -37.72
CA ILE A 337 3.01 14.05 -36.93
C ILE A 337 3.93 13.16 -36.11
N ARG A 338 5.10 13.68 -35.70
CA ARG A 338 6.15 12.91 -35.00
C ARG A 338 5.78 12.55 -33.58
N ASP A 339 5.11 13.45 -32.86
CA ASP A 339 4.77 13.28 -31.44
C ASP A 339 3.35 13.79 -31.17
N ALA A 340 2.57 13.03 -30.47
CA ALA A 340 1.23 13.37 -30.01
C ALA A 340 1.20 14.63 -29.14
N ARG A 341 2.30 14.93 -28.43
CA ARG A 341 2.44 16.14 -27.60
C ARG A 341 2.33 17.42 -28.41
N ASP A 342 2.77 17.40 -29.66
CA ASP A 342 2.75 18.55 -30.55
C ASP A 342 1.38 18.75 -31.19
N ARG A 343 0.39 17.89 -30.93
CA ARG A 343 -0.92 17.83 -31.58
C ARG A 343 -1.62 19.21 -31.68
N TYR A 344 -1.63 19.94 -30.58
CA TYR A 344 -2.35 21.22 -30.52
C TYR A 344 -1.64 22.33 -31.29
N VAL A 345 -0.31 22.39 -31.17
CA VAL A 345 0.51 23.37 -31.89
C VAL A 345 0.50 23.06 -33.39
N ALA A 346 0.69 21.78 -33.74
CA ALA A 346 0.65 21.33 -35.14
C ALA A 346 -0.73 21.56 -35.78
N ARG A 347 -1.83 21.37 -35.04
CA ARG A 347 -3.18 21.66 -35.50
C ARG A 347 -3.37 23.15 -35.76
N SER A 348 -2.90 24.00 -34.85
CA SER A 348 -2.97 25.46 -35.03
C SER A 348 -2.19 25.93 -36.26
N GLU A 349 -0.96 25.41 -36.43
CA GLU A 349 -0.15 25.68 -37.61
C GLU A 349 -0.86 25.22 -38.89
N MET A 350 -1.40 24.00 -38.88
CA MET A 350 -2.09 23.43 -40.05
C MET A 350 -3.34 24.22 -40.43
N VAL A 351 -4.16 24.64 -39.49
CA VAL A 351 -5.34 25.49 -39.75
C VAL A 351 -4.92 26.82 -40.37
N LEU A 352 -3.87 27.47 -39.87
CA LEU A 352 -3.36 28.74 -40.39
C LEU A 352 -2.78 28.59 -41.79
N GLU A 353 -2.03 27.53 -42.06
CA GLU A 353 -1.44 27.28 -43.38
C GLU A 353 -2.51 26.87 -44.41
N ILE A 354 -3.56 26.11 -44.01
CA ILE A 354 -4.72 25.85 -44.90
C ILE A 354 -5.38 27.15 -45.29
N TRP A 355 -5.63 28.05 -44.31
CA TRP A 355 -6.25 29.35 -44.61
C TRP A 355 -5.40 30.21 -45.57
N ARG A 356 -4.06 30.27 -45.34
CA ARG A 356 -3.14 31.01 -46.20
C ARG A 356 -3.10 30.47 -47.63
N GLU A 357 -3.03 29.13 -47.77
CA GLU A 357 -2.98 28.47 -49.05
C GLU A 357 -4.30 28.62 -49.81
N PHE A 358 -5.45 28.47 -49.14
CA PHE A 358 -6.75 28.67 -49.77
C PHE A 358 -6.93 30.09 -50.28
N ARG A 359 -6.49 31.10 -49.53
CA ARG A 359 -6.48 32.48 -50.02
C ARG A 359 -5.57 32.67 -51.23
N ARG A 360 -4.41 32.03 -51.27
CA ARG A 360 -3.47 32.11 -52.41
C ARG A 360 -4.01 31.39 -53.63
N ALA A 361 -4.62 30.23 -53.43
CA ALA A 361 -5.16 29.39 -54.50
C ALA A 361 -6.55 29.81 -55.00
N GLY A 362 -7.17 30.81 -54.38
CA GLY A 362 -8.53 31.24 -54.73
C GLY A 362 -9.63 30.27 -54.37
N ILE A 363 -9.36 29.37 -53.39
CA ILE A 363 -10.33 28.40 -52.89
C ILE A 363 -11.25 29.08 -51.87
N THR A 364 -12.57 28.98 -52.11
CA THR A 364 -13.58 29.62 -51.27
C THR A 364 -14.00 28.71 -50.12
N ILE A 365 -13.89 29.22 -48.87
CA ILE A 365 -14.52 28.64 -47.70
C ILE A 365 -15.95 29.20 -47.64
N PRO A 366 -16.98 28.35 -47.76
CA PRO A 366 -18.35 28.85 -47.90
C PRO A 366 -18.87 29.44 -46.59
N PHE A 367 -19.65 30.51 -46.73
CA PHE A 367 -20.53 30.94 -45.66
C PHE A 367 -21.74 30.01 -45.58
N PRO A 368 -22.46 29.96 -44.46
CA PRO A 368 -23.71 29.20 -44.38
C PRO A 368 -24.67 29.63 -45.51
N GLN A 369 -25.06 28.68 -46.35
CA GLN A 369 -26.00 28.88 -47.45
C GLN A 369 -27.42 28.59 -47.00
N ARG A 370 -28.39 29.42 -47.45
CA ARG A 370 -29.81 29.21 -47.20
C ARG A 370 -30.62 29.60 -48.41
N ASP A 371 -31.42 28.67 -48.92
CA ASP A 371 -32.41 28.95 -49.94
C ASP A 371 -33.67 29.54 -49.26
N LEU A 372 -34.00 30.79 -49.63
CA LEU A 372 -35.18 31.45 -49.11
C LEU A 372 -36.31 31.39 -50.14
N HIS A 373 -37.34 30.61 -49.83
CA HIS A 373 -38.58 30.60 -50.65
C HIS A 373 -39.57 31.61 -50.04
N LEU A 374 -39.65 32.80 -50.68
CA LEU A 374 -40.60 33.79 -50.23
C LEU A 374 -41.99 33.48 -50.83
N LYS A 375 -42.93 33.08 -49.98
CA LYS A 375 -44.28 32.64 -50.36
C LYS A 375 -45.24 33.80 -50.67
N ASP A 376 -45.10 34.96 -50.02
CA ASP A 376 -45.93 36.14 -50.20
C ASP A 376 -45.03 37.38 -50.32
N VAL A 377 -44.70 37.78 -51.52
CA VAL A 377 -44.22 39.15 -51.79
C VAL A 377 -45.48 40.03 -51.86
N ALA A 378 -45.80 40.75 -50.78
CA ALA A 378 -46.83 41.78 -50.88
C ALA A 378 -46.50 42.66 -52.10
N THR A 379 -47.43 42.74 -53.06
CA THR A 379 -47.34 43.53 -54.30
C THR A 379 -47.20 45.03 -53.96
N GLY A 380 -45.98 45.46 -53.63
CA GLY A 380 -45.71 46.82 -53.17
C GLY A 380 -44.24 47.20 -53.13
N PHE A 381 -43.34 46.20 -53.15
CA PHE A 381 -41.90 46.48 -53.29
C PHE A 381 -41.46 46.32 -54.71
N GLY A 382 -41.41 47.46 -55.41
CA GLY A 382 -40.83 47.51 -56.74
C GLY A 382 -39.38 47.06 -56.71
N THR A 383 -38.97 46.18 -57.65
CA THR A 383 -37.62 45.64 -57.78
C THR A 383 -36.51 46.70 -57.97
N ALA A 384 -36.89 47.99 -58.00
CA ALA A 384 -35.98 49.10 -58.13
C ALA A 384 -35.35 49.59 -56.83
N ASP A 385 -35.87 49.18 -55.62
CA ASP A 385 -35.43 49.78 -54.37
C ASP A 385 -34.42 48.93 -53.62
N LEU A 386 -34.13 47.72 -54.08
CA LEU A 386 -33.14 46.83 -53.41
C LEU A 386 -31.69 47.05 -53.88
N THR A 387 -31.44 47.96 -54.85
CA THR A 387 -30.09 48.15 -55.38
C THR A 387 -29.40 49.45 -54.95
N ARG A 388 -30.01 50.26 -54.07
CA ARG A 388 -29.39 51.53 -53.65
C ARG A 388 -29.66 51.84 -52.16
N THR A 389 -28.88 51.27 -51.30
CA THR A 389 -28.47 51.97 -50.07
C THR A 389 -27.01 51.58 -49.78
N PRO A 390 -26.06 52.53 -49.99
CA PRO A 390 -24.73 52.34 -49.44
C PRO A 390 -24.87 52.35 -47.92
N VAL A 391 -24.48 51.29 -47.25
CA VAL A 391 -24.30 51.29 -45.78
C VAL A 391 -23.30 52.40 -45.50
N PRO A 392 -23.64 53.43 -44.69
CA PRO A 392 -22.67 54.44 -44.31
C PRO A 392 -21.56 53.69 -43.44
N ALA A 393 -20.31 54.03 -43.73
CA ALA A 393 -19.16 53.57 -43.01
C ALA A 393 -19.34 53.96 -41.56
N PRO A 394 -18.99 53.07 -40.58
CA PRO A 394 -19.05 53.44 -39.18
C PRO A 394 -18.15 54.64 -38.93
N GLU A 395 -18.73 55.74 -38.44
CA GLU A 395 -18.01 56.91 -37.98
C GLU A 395 -17.07 56.46 -36.85
N THR A 396 -15.81 56.70 -37.03
CA THR A 396 -14.79 56.55 -35.97
C THR A 396 -15.07 57.54 -34.87
N GLY A 397 -15.83 57.14 -33.88
CA GLY A 397 -16.07 57.93 -32.68
C GLY A 397 -14.75 58.27 -31.98
N ARG A 398 -14.45 59.55 -31.92
CA ARG A 398 -13.42 60.15 -31.09
C ARG A 398 -13.69 59.74 -29.66
N VAL A 399 -12.75 59.10 -29.03
CA VAL A 399 -12.73 58.88 -27.59
C VAL A 399 -12.40 60.23 -26.96
N GLU A 400 -13.39 60.90 -26.33
CA GLU A 400 -13.16 61.97 -25.40
C GLU A 400 -12.66 61.37 -24.05
N GLU A 401 -11.47 61.71 -23.70
CA GLU A 401 -10.94 61.60 -22.34
C GLU A 401 -11.72 62.53 -21.42
N THR A 402 -12.59 62.01 -20.59
CA THR A 402 -13.03 62.70 -19.38
C THR A 402 -12.38 62.02 -18.17
N GLY A 403 -11.35 62.71 -17.66
CA GLY A 403 -10.88 62.47 -16.30
C GLY A 403 -11.92 62.92 -15.31
N GLN A 404 -12.12 62.13 -14.27
CA GLN A 404 -12.57 62.61 -12.94
C GLN A 404 -12.20 61.63 -11.84
N ASP A 405 -11.33 62.11 -11.05
CA ASP A 405 -11.16 62.06 -9.61
C ASP A 405 -11.87 60.99 -8.77
N SER A 406 -11.04 60.36 -7.99
CA SER A 406 -11.29 59.65 -6.71
C SER A 406 -12.03 60.55 -5.71
N PRO A 407 -12.83 60.00 -4.78
CA PRO A 407 -12.26 59.97 -3.42
C PRO A 407 -12.46 58.62 -2.67
N ALA A 408 -11.55 58.45 -1.76
CA ALA A 408 -11.48 57.48 -0.70
C ALA A 408 -12.64 57.64 0.33
N GLY A 409 -12.97 56.55 1.02
CA GLY A 409 -13.75 56.62 2.26
C GLY A 409 -14.49 55.34 2.61
N ASP A 410 -13.94 54.68 3.60
CA ASP A 410 -14.38 53.73 4.63
C ASP A 410 -14.35 52.24 4.29
#